data_2cad36a387cc8225368bec499969fc2f
#
_entry.id   2cad36a387cc8225368bec499969fc2f
#
_cell.length_a   1.000
_cell.length_b   1.000
_cell.length_c   1.000
_cell.angle_alpha   90.00
_cell.angle_beta   90.00
_cell.angle_gamma   90.00
#
_symmetry.space_group_name_H-M   'P 1'
#
loop_
_entity.id
_entity.type
_entity.pdbx_description
1 polymer ?
#
loop_
_entity_poly.entity_id
_entity_poly.type
_entity_poly.pdbx_seq_one_letter_code
_entity_poly.pdbx_strand_id
1 'polypeptide(L)'
;MTDIVLITHSDRPIQVVVIFGDMDRIGLLSEILSQHPNDAFARYGLAMEYSKAGEVERSLAEFNQLLSAHPDYTAGYFMAAQTLVQAGRGEEAKKMLAKGIASAQRTGNDHARAEMEALQTELG
;
A
#
# COMPACT_ATOMS: atom_id res chain seq x y z
N MET A 1 -25.04 -16.93 -8.25
CA MET A 1 -24.08 -17.37 -9.22
C MET A 1 -24.38 -16.86 -10.59
N THR A 2 -25.60 -17.08 -11.03
CA THR A 2 -25.96 -16.54 -12.33
C THR A 2 -25.85 -15.03 -12.40
N ASP A 3 -25.96 -14.37 -11.27
CA ASP A 3 -25.85 -12.93 -11.23
C ASP A 3 -24.50 -12.43 -11.62
N ILE A 4 -23.51 -13.27 -11.49
CA ILE A 4 -22.17 -12.91 -11.94
C ILE A 4 -22.18 -12.68 -13.43
N VAL A 5 -22.98 -13.45 -14.15
CA VAL A 5 -23.13 -13.26 -15.59
C VAL A 5 -23.66 -11.88 -15.90
N LEU A 6 -24.61 -11.42 -15.10
CA LEU A 6 -25.16 -10.09 -15.29
C LEU A 6 -24.11 -9.03 -15.11
N ILE A 7 -23.20 -9.24 -14.17
CA ILE A 7 -22.15 -8.29 -13.92
C ILE A 7 -21.23 -8.18 -15.12
N THR A 8 -21.01 -9.28 -15.81
CA THR A 8 -20.16 -9.23 -17.00
C THR A 8 -20.76 -8.38 -18.09
N HIS A 9 -22.09 -8.22 -18.09
CA HIS A 9 -22.74 -7.35 -19.08
C HIS A 9 -22.46 -5.88 -18.85
N SER A 10 -22.11 -5.53 -17.64
CA SER A 10 -22.00 -4.12 -17.28
C SER A 10 -20.71 -3.48 -17.75
N ASP A 11 -19.74 -4.27 -18.17
CA ASP A 11 -18.43 -3.74 -18.55
C ASP A 11 -17.78 -2.92 -17.45
N ARG A 12 -18.05 -3.30 -16.20
CA ARG A 12 -17.55 -2.55 -15.05
C ARG A 12 -16.74 -3.42 -14.14
N PRO A 13 -15.43 -3.47 -14.34
CA PRO A 13 -14.57 -4.29 -13.51
C PRO A 13 -14.70 -3.99 -12.02
N ILE A 14 -15.00 -2.73 -11.68
CA ILE A 14 -15.15 -2.33 -10.28
C ILE A 14 -16.28 -3.08 -9.61
N GLN A 15 -17.38 -3.31 -10.31
CA GLN A 15 -18.48 -4.06 -9.74
C GLN A 15 -18.09 -5.51 -9.43
N VAL A 16 -17.28 -6.08 -10.30
CA VAL A 16 -16.78 -7.44 -10.06
C VAL A 16 -15.94 -7.48 -8.81
N VAL A 17 -15.07 -6.50 -8.62
CA VAL A 17 -14.23 -6.42 -7.43
C VAL A 17 -15.06 -6.35 -6.17
N VAL A 18 -16.12 -5.54 -6.16
CA VAL A 18 -16.99 -5.40 -4.99
C VAL A 18 -17.62 -6.73 -4.62
N ILE A 19 -18.01 -7.52 -5.61
CA ILE A 19 -18.71 -8.79 -5.37
C ILE A 19 -17.76 -9.87 -4.87
N PHE A 20 -16.56 -9.94 -5.46
CA PHE A 20 -15.64 -11.03 -5.14
C PHE A 20 -14.73 -10.73 -3.95
N GLY A 21 -14.56 -9.47 -3.57
CA GLY A 21 -13.83 -9.11 -2.37
C GLY A 21 -12.33 -8.92 -2.58
N ASP A 22 -11.57 -9.10 -1.50
CA ASP A 22 -10.15 -8.71 -1.46
C ASP A 22 -9.26 -9.51 -2.40
N MET A 23 -9.53 -10.79 -2.57
CA MET A 23 -8.74 -11.63 -3.47
C MET A 23 -8.80 -11.11 -4.90
N ASP A 24 -9.98 -10.65 -5.28
CA ASP A 24 -10.14 -10.11 -6.62
C ASP A 24 -9.51 -8.74 -6.77
N ARG A 25 -9.44 -7.99 -5.68
CA ARG A 25 -8.73 -6.71 -5.71
C ARG A 25 -7.25 -6.91 -5.98
N ILE A 26 -6.63 -7.90 -5.36
CA ILE A 26 -5.23 -8.22 -5.65
C ILE A 26 -5.05 -8.56 -7.12
N GLY A 27 -5.93 -9.40 -7.67
CA GLY A 27 -5.87 -9.76 -9.07
C GLY A 27 -6.04 -8.57 -9.99
N LEU A 28 -7.01 -7.71 -9.68
CA LEU A 28 -7.28 -6.53 -10.49
C LEU A 28 -6.09 -5.56 -10.46
N LEU A 29 -5.56 -5.29 -9.28
CA LEU A 29 -4.43 -4.38 -9.16
C LEU A 29 -3.18 -4.93 -9.83
N SER A 30 -2.97 -6.24 -9.74
CA SER A 30 -1.86 -6.88 -10.44
C SER A 30 -2.00 -6.74 -11.94
N GLU A 31 -3.22 -6.85 -12.45
CA GLU A 31 -3.48 -6.68 -13.88
C GLU A 31 -3.21 -5.25 -14.33
N ILE A 32 -3.63 -4.27 -13.52
CA ILE A 32 -3.35 -2.87 -13.82
C ILE A 32 -1.84 -2.65 -13.91
N LEU A 33 -1.10 -3.21 -12.96
CA LEU A 33 0.35 -3.03 -12.94
C LEU A 33 1.06 -3.76 -14.07
N SER A 34 0.48 -4.85 -14.58
CA SER A 34 1.06 -5.52 -15.74
C SER A 34 1.02 -4.63 -16.97
N GLN A 35 0.01 -3.77 -17.06
CA GLN A 35 -0.15 -2.85 -18.18
C GLN A 35 0.46 -1.47 -17.90
N HIS A 36 0.50 -1.07 -16.64
CA HIS A 36 0.99 0.23 -16.21
C HIS A 36 1.94 0.03 -15.02
N PRO A 37 3.16 -0.44 -15.27
CA PRO A 37 4.07 -0.83 -14.18
C PRO A 37 4.49 0.32 -13.27
N ASN A 38 4.34 1.56 -13.74
CA ASN A 38 4.74 2.73 -12.95
C ASN A 38 3.57 3.42 -12.27
N ASP A 39 2.39 2.80 -12.26
CA ASP A 39 1.22 3.37 -11.59
C ASP A 39 1.41 3.29 -10.09
N ALA A 40 1.76 4.43 -9.47
CA ALA A 40 2.05 4.47 -8.05
C ALA A 40 0.85 4.11 -7.20
N PHE A 41 -0.33 4.63 -7.55
CA PHE A 41 -1.52 4.38 -6.75
C PHE A 41 -1.91 2.90 -6.78
N ALA A 42 -1.81 2.27 -7.95
CA ALA A 42 -2.13 0.85 -8.05
C ALA A 42 -1.14 0.00 -7.24
N ARG A 43 0.14 0.36 -7.26
CA ARG A 43 1.14 -0.39 -6.47
C ARG A 43 0.93 -0.18 -4.99
N TYR A 44 0.62 1.04 -4.59
CA TYR A 44 0.27 1.32 -3.20
C TYR A 44 -0.93 0.47 -2.77
N GLY A 45 -1.96 0.42 -3.61
CA GLY A 45 -3.15 -0.39 -3.32
C GLY A 45 -2.82 -1.86 -3.19
N LEU A 46 -1.97 -2.38 -4.07
CA LEU A 46 -1.58 -3.78 -4.02
C LEU A 46 -0.81 -4.10 -2.73
N ALA A 47 0.13 -3.21 -2.36
CA ALA A 47 0.86 -3.38 -1.10
C ALA A 47 -0.09 -3.42 0.09
N MET A 48 -1.10 -2.55 0.09
CA MET A 48 -2.09 -2.50 1.17
C MET A 48 -2.92 -3.77 1.23
N GLU A 49 -3.32 -4.30 0.08
CA GLU A 49 -4.10 -5.54 0.07
C GLU A 49 -3.29 -6.71 0.59
N TYR A 50 -2.02 -6.80 0.21
CA TYR A 50 -1.16 -7.83 0.76
C TYR A 50 -0.99 -7.68 2.28
N SER A 51 -0.86 -6.45 2.76
CA SER A 51 -0.73 -6.20 4.20
C SER A 51 -1.97 -6.69 4.94
N LYS A 52 -3.15 -6.36 4.42
CA LYS A 52 -4.40 -6.80 5.03
C LYS A 52 -4.53 -8.32 5.04
N ALA A 53 -4.00 -8.97 4.03
CA ALA A 53 -4.06 -10.42 3.92
C ALA A 53 -3.01 -11.14 4.78
N GLY A 54 -2.16 -10.38 5.48
CA GLY A 54 -1.09 -10.97 6.27
C GLY A 54 0.10 -11.44 5.47
N GLU A 55 0.17 -11.06 4.18
CA GLU A 55 1.27 -11.43 3.29
C GLU A 55 2.36 -10.37 3.41
N VAL A 56 3.07 -10.41 4.55
CA VAL A 56 3.99 -9.33 4.92
C VAL A 56 5.09 -9.12 3.89
N GLU A 57 5.75 -10.21 3.47
CA GLU A 57 6.89 -10.06 2.57
C GLU A 57 6.47 -9.53 1.20
N ARG A 58 5.32 -9.97 0.71
CA ARG A 58 4.79 -9.45 -0.55
C ARG A 58 4.42 -7.98 -0.43
N SER A 59 3.81 -7.62 0.69
CA SER A 59 3.45 -6.24 0.96
C SER A 59 4.69 -5.35 0.94
N LEU A 60 5.73 -5.76 1.67
CA LEU A 60 6.96 -4.97 1.75
C LEU A 60 7.67 -4.88 0.41
N ALA A 61 7.63 -5.94 -0.39
CA ALA A 61 8.22 -5.90 -1.72
C ALA A 61 7.54 -4.84 -2.58
N GLU A 62 6.21 -4.75 -2.51
CA GLU A 62 5.48 -3.75 -3.27
C GLU A 62 5.73 -2.34 -2.76
N PHE A 63 5.76 -2.16 -1.43
CA PHE A 63 6.11 -0.85 -0.88
C PHE A 63 7.51 -0.42 -1.28
N ASN A 64 8.48 -1.34 -1.23
CA ASN A 64 9.85 -1.00 -1.60
C ASN A 64 9.96 -0.60 -3.06
N GLN A 65 9.25 -1.30 -3.93
CA GLN A 65 9.25 -0.96 -5.35
C GLN A 65 8.58 0.39 -5.58
N LEU A 66 7.48 0.64 -4.89
CA LEU A 66 6.79 1.92 -4.93
C LEU A 66 7.73 3.06 -4.55
N LEU A 67 8.41 2.91 -3.43
CA LEU A 67 9.23 3.99 -2.87
C LEU A 67 10.55 4.17 -3.63
N SER A 68 11.04 3.13 -4.30
CA SER A 68 12.18 3.29 -5.21
C SER A 68 11.81 4.14 -6.41
N ALA A 69 10.63 3.91 -6.97
CA ALA A 69 10.19 4.64 -8.15
C ALA A 69 9.63 6.01 -7.80
N HIS A 70 9.02 6.15 -6.63
CA HIS A 70 8.36 7.37 -6.19
C HIS A 70 8.77 7.70 -4.75
N PRO A 71 9.98 8.24 -4.56
CA PRO A 71 10.52 8.48 -3.20
C PRO A 71 9.71 9.47 -2.38
N ASP A 72 8.86 10.26 -3.01
CA ASP A 72 8.04 11.23 -2.30
C ASP A 72 6.59 10.79 -2.16
N TYR A 73 6.32 9.51 -2.35
CA TYR A 73 5.00 8.95 -2.07
C TYR A 73 4.91 8.70 -0.56
N THR A 74 4.71 9.78 0.16
CA THR A 74 4.89 9.82 1.62
C THR A 74 4.03 8.78 2.35
N ALA A 75 2.78 8.59 1.92
CA ALA A 75 1.89 7.62 2.56
C ALA A 75 2.46 6.19 2.50
N GLY A 76 3.28 5.90 1.50
CA GLY A 76 3.88 4.57 1.38
C GLY A 76 4.80 4.23 2.54
N TYR A 77 5.57 5.21 3.00
CA TYR A 77 6.46 4.98 4.14
C TYR A 77 5.67 4.68 5.40
N PHE A 78 4.61 5.45 5.64
CA PHE A 78 3.81 5.27 6.84
C PHE A 78 3.15 3.89 6.87
N MET A 79 2.54 3.50 5.76
CA MET A 79 1.85 2.21 5.71
C MET A 79 2.82 1.04 5.70
N ALA A 80 3.99 1.19 5.09
CA ALA A 80 5.03 0.17 5.19
C ALA A 80 5.49 0.01 6.63
N ALA A 81 5.65 1.13 7.33
CA ALA A 81 6.04 1.08 8.74
C ALA A 81 4.97 0.39 9.59
N GLN A 82 3.70 0.69 9.35
CA GLN A 82 2.62 0.03 10.08
C GLN A 82 2.60 -1.47 9.82
N THR A 83 2.84 -1.87 8.58
CA THR A 83 2.93 -3.29 8.25
C THR A 83 4.06 -3.96 9.02
N LEU A 84 5.20 -3.28 9.13
CA LEU A 84 6.33 -3.79 9.89
C LEU A 84 6.02 -3.88 11.37
N VAL A 85 5.34 -2.88 11.93
CA VAL A 85 4.95 -2.90 13.34
C VAL A 85 4.04 -4.10 13.62
N GLN A 86 3.05 -4.32 12.78
CA GLN A 86 2.13 -5.44 12.94
C GLN A 86 2.83 -6.79 12.84
N ALA A 87 3.93 -6.83 12.10
CA ALA A 87 4.72 -8.04 11.95
C ALA A 87 5.75 -8.23 13.07
N GLY A 88 5.79 -7.33 14.06
CA GLY A 88 6.75 -7.39 15.14
C GLY A 88 8.14 -6.94 14.74
N ARG A 89 8.28 -6.20 13.66
CA ARG A 89 9.58 -5.78 13.14
C ARG A 89 9.79 -4.28 13.39
N GLY A 90 9.83 -3.93 14.67
CA GLY A 90 9.85 -2.53 15.11
C GLY A 90 11.09 -1.76 14.69
N GLU A 91 12.27 -2.40 14.68
CA GLU A 91 13.49 -1.69 14.28
C GLU A 91 13.45 -1.30 12.79
N GLU A 92 12.95 -2.19 11.96
CA GLU A 92 12.80 -1.88 10.55
C GLU A 92 11.74 -0.80 10.34
N ALA A 93 10.68 -0.83 11.16
CA ALA A 93 9.64 0.19 11.10
C ALA A 93 10.23 1.57 11.41
N LYS A 94 11.10 1.66 12.40
CA LYS A 94 11.72 2.94 12.74
C LYS A 94 12.54 3.49 11.58
N LYS A 95 13.26 2.62 10.89
CA LYS A 95 14.04 3.05 9.72
C LYS A 95 13.13 3.54 8.60
N MET A 96 12.04 2.84 8.39
CA MET A 96 11.06 3.24 7.38
C MET A 96 10.44 4.59 7.71
N LEU A 97 10.14 4.81 9.00
CA LEU A 97 9.59 6.09 9.45
C LEU A 97 10.58 7.23 9.27
N ALA A 98 11.86 6.99 9.51
CA ALA A 98 12.86 8.03 9.30
C ALA A 98 12.86 8.49 7.84
N LYS A 99 12.78 7.56 6.92
CA LYS A 99 12.69 7.90 5.50
C LYS A 99 11.41 8.65 5.17
N GLY A 100 10.30 8.22 5.77
CA GLY A 100 9.02 8.87 5.55
C GLY A 100 8.99 10.29 6.09
N ILE A 101 9.60 10.51 7.25
CA ILE A 101 9.68 11.85 7.83
C ILE A 101 10.49 12.76 6.90
N ALA A 102 11.58 12.26 6.35
CA ALA A 102 12.36 13.04 5.39
C ALA A 102 11.53 13.38 4.15
N SER A 103 10.75 12.41 3.67
CA SER A 103 9.86 12.65 2.53
C SER A 103 8.82 13.71 2.86
N ALA A 104 8.21 13.61 4.04
CA ALA A 104 7.20 14.59 4.47
C ALA A 104 7.81 15.99 4.55
N GLN A 105 9.04 16.10 5.01
CA GLN A 105 9.75 17.39 5.06
C GLN A 105 9.98 17.94 3.66
N ARG A 106 10.43 17.09 2.73
CA ARG A 106 10.69 17.54 1.36
C ARG A 106 9.42 18.03 0.68
N THR A 107 8.29 17.41 0.98
CA THR A 107 7.02 17.73 0.32
C THR A 107 6.19 18.74 1.10
N GLY A 108 6.64 19.16 2.28
CA GLY A 108 5.89 20.10 3.11
C GLY A 108 4.63 19.49 3.71
N ASN A 109 4.60 18.18 3.91
CA ASN A 109 3.43 17.49 4.46
C ASN A 109 3.57 17.38 5.98
N ASP A 110 3.19 18.47 6.66
CA ASP A 110 3.37 18.55 8.11
C ASP A 110 2.51 17.54 8.87
N HIS A 111 1.31 17.27 8.36
CA HIS A 111 0.43 16.29 9.00
C HIS A 111 1.05 14.91 8.99
N ALA A 112 1.52 14.47 7.85
CA ALA A 112 2.16 13.16 7.74
C ALA A 112 3.41 13.08 8.60
N ARG A 113 4.19 14.16 8.63
CA ARG A 113 5.40 14.19 9.45
C ARG A 113 5.05 13.99 10.92
N ALA A 114 4.04 14.72 11.40
CA ALA A 114 3.64 14.62 12.80
C ALA A 114 3.16 13.21 13.16
N GLU A 115 2.39 12.58 12.26
CA GLU A 115 1.91 11.23 12.51
C GLU A 115 3.05 10.23 12.58
N MET A 116 4.02 10.36 11.68
CA MET A 116 5.16 9.44 11.67
C MET A 116 6.08 9.65 12.86
N GLU A 117 6.26 10.90 13.28
CA GLU A 117 7.04 11.19 14.48
C GLU A 117 6.37 10.61 15.73
N ALA A 118 5.04 10.68 15.78
CA ALA A 118 4.31 10.11 16.91
C ALA A 118 4.49 8.59 16.97
N LEU A 119 4.39 7.91 15.84
CA LEU A 119 4.58 6.47 15.81
C LEU A 119 6.02 6.10 16.17
N GLN A 120 6.98 6.88 15.69
CA GLN A 120 8.39 6.67 16.02
C GLN A 120 8.62 6.77 17.53
N THR A 121 7.97 7.74 18.17
CA THR A 121 8.05 7.90 19.61
C THR A 121 7.45 6.69 20.34
N GLU A 122 6.31 6.19 19.86
CA GLU A 122 5.69 5.01 20.45
C GLU A 122 6.60 3.78 20.38
N LEU A 123 7.36 3.66 19.34
CA LEU A 123 8.23 2.50 19.15
C LEU A 123 9.48 2.56 20.02
N GLY A 124 9.81 3.70 20.51
CA GLY A 124 10.94 3.88 21.44
C GLY A 124 12.26 4.23 20.78
#